data_a86cbe5fbcc26510e26e8f1a46670bdd
#
_entry.id   a86cbe5fbcc26510e26e8f1a46670bdd
#
_cell.length_a   1.000
_cell.length_b   1.000
_cell.length_c   1.000
_cell.angle_alpha   90.00
_cell.angle_beta   90.00
_cell.angle_gamma   90.00
#
_symmetry.space_group_name_H-M   'P 1'
#
loop_
_entity.id
_entity.type
_entity.pdbx_description
1 polymer ?
#
loop_
_entity_poly.entity_id
_entity_poly.type
_entity_poly.pdbx_seq_one_letter_code
_entity_poly.pdbx_strand_id
1 'polypeptide(L)'
;MKEKIIEAINISKYFHDPSTIQVLKEINFSINRGEFVSITGRSGCGKSTLLYILSTMDTDYEGELLIGGVEMRHRKEAELAKVRNEKIGFVFQFHYLLNEFSVLKNVMLPGLKLAKYPEKELEQRAYEKLKMLGIEEEALKLPNQLSGGQKQRVAIARALINDPLIIMGDEPTGNLDKKNSEIVFDIFKELAEVYNQALLIVTHDNEFAKRTNHTIEMEDGRIIKM
;
A
#
# COMPACT_ATOMS: atom_id res chain seq x y z
N MET A 1 12.86 -3.15 21.27
CA MET A 1 11.80 -3.80 20.49
C MET A 1 11.58 -2.95 19.25
N LYS A 2 11.38 -3.57 18.08
CA LYS A 2 11.02 -2.82 16.86
C LYS A 2 9.63 -2.21 17.03
N GLU A 3 9.40 -1.03 16.45
CA GLU A 3 8.11 -0.33 16.47
C GLU A 3 7.11 -1.08 15.58
N LYS A 4 5.99 -1.55 16.16
CA LYS A 4 4.91 -2.19 15.41
C LYS A 4 4.08 -1.13 14.67
N ILE A 5 3.95 -1.31 13.37
CA ILE A 5 3.18 -0.42 12.47
C ILE A 5 1.77 -0.96 12.24
N ILE A 6 1.64 -2.27 12.01
CA ILE A 6 0.35 -2.96 11.88
C ILE A 6 0.30 -4.08 12.92
N GLU A 7 -0.83 -4.20 13.61
CA GLU A 7 -1.19 -5.36 14.40
C GLU A 7 -2.61 -5.80 14.01
N ALA A 8 -2.71 -6.99 13.47
CA ALA A 8 -3.98 -7.67 13.18
C ALA A 8 -4.18 -8.76 14.23
N ILE A 9 -5.30 -8.68 14.97
CA ILE A 9 -5.59 -9.59 16.10
C ILE A 9 -6.97 -10.20 15.87
N ASN A 10 -7.01 -11.50 15.61
CA ASN A 10 -8.21 -12.31 15.37
C ASN A 10 -9.14 -11.73 14.29
N ILE A 11 -8.57 -11.15 13.22
CA ILE A 11 -9.38 -10.56 12.13
C ILE A 11 -10.17 -11.66 11.44
N SER A 12 -11.50 -11.53 11.44
CA SER A 12 -12.43 -12.39 10.71
C SER A 12 -13.37 -11.54 9.85
N LYS A 13 -13.72 -12.05 8.67
CA LYS A 13 -14.61 -11.35 7.72
C LYS A 13 -15.65 -12.31 7.16
N TYR A 14 -16.89 -11.83 7.17
CA TYR A 14 -18.05 -12.54 6.60
C TYR A 14 -18.67 -11.68 5.49
N PHE A 15 -19.15 -12.32 4.43
CA PHE A 15 -20.08 -11.75 3.47
C PHE A 15 -21.42 -12.47 3.62
N HIS A 16 -22.54 -11.74 3.56
CA HIS A 16 -23.88 -12.23 3.90
C HIS A 16 -24.84 -12.30 2.71
N ASP A 17 -24.40 -12.04 1.48
CA ASP A 17 -25.24 -12.03 0.28
C ASP A 17 -24.62 -12.92 -0.82
N PRO A 18 -25.35 -13.92 -1.37
CA PRO A 18 -26.68 -14.43 -1.01
C PRO A 18 -26.68 -15.41 0.16
N SER A 19 -25.53 -15.87 0.60
CA SER A 19 -25.32 -16.76 1.75
C SER A 19 -24.17 -16.26 2.60
N THR A 20 -24.15 -16.63 3.88
CA THR A 20 -23.04 -16.27 4.76
C THR A 20 -21.80 -17.09 4.41
N ILE A 21 -20.75 -16.41 3.95
CA ILE A 21 -19.46 -17.00 3.62
C ILE A 21 -18.40 -16.32 4.50
N GLN A 22 -17.65 -17.11 5.26
CA GLN A 22 -16.49 -16.62 6.01
C GLN A 22 -15.26 -16.60 5.09
N VAL A 23 -14.77 -15.39 4.76
CA VAL A 23 -13.64 -15.18 3.85
C VAL A 23 -12.31 -15.06 4.60
N LEU A 24 -12.30 -14.48 5.82
CA LEU A 24 -11.13 -14.46 6.68
C LEU A 24 -11.43 -15.12 8.02
N LYS A 25 -10.49 -15.88 8.55
CA LYS A 25 -10.67 -16.77 9.70
C LYS A 25 -9.54 -16.54 10.70
N GLU A 26 -9.79 -15.69 11.71
CA GLU A 26 -8.90 -15.47 12.86
C GLU A 26 -7.45 -15.12 12.45
N ILE A 27 -7.30 -14.15 11.55
CA ILE A 27 -6.00 -13.70 11.06
C ILE A 27 -5.25 -12.97 12.17
N ASN A 28 -4.03 -13.40 12.45
CA ASN A 28 -3.16 -12.82 13.46
C ASN A 28 -1.75 -12.61 12.90
N PHE A 29 -1.27 -11.37 12.87
CA PHE A 29 0.13 -11.04 12.57
C PHE A 29 0.46 -9.59 12.92
N SER A 30 1.72 -9.23 12.87
CA SER A 30 2.18 -7.84 13.00
C SER A 30 3.26 -7.51 11.97
N ILE A 31 3.36 -6.23 11.61
CA ILE A 31 4.40 -5.68 10.73
C ILE A 31 5.11 -4.59 11.51
N ASN A 32 6.44 -4.67 11.57
CA ASN A 32 7.27 -3.68 12.22
C ASN A 32 7.79 -2.64 11.22
N ARG A 33 8.25 -1.51 11.72
CA ARG A 33 8.94 -0.50 10.92
C ARG A 33 10.15 -1.11 10.20
N GLY A 34 10.30 -0.77 8.90
CA GLY A 34 11.39 -1.25 8.04
C GLY A 34 11.23 -2.71 7.59
N GLU A 35 10.10 -3.36 7.86
CA GLU A 35 9.85 -4.70 7.33
C GLU A 35 9.18 -4.63 5.97
N PHE A 36 9.70 -5.42 5.04
CA PHE A 36 9.11 -5.67 3.73
C PHE A 36 8.43 -7.04 3.74
N VAL A 37 7.11 -7.03 3.84
CA VAL A 37 6.28 -8.24 3.96
C VAL A 37 5.48 -8.44 2.67
N SER A 38 5.43 -9.67 2.19
CA SER A 38 4.52 -10.07 1.11
C SER A 38 3.40 -10.98 1.62
N ILE A 39 2.21 -10.86 1.02
CA ILE A 39 1.10 -11.81 1.19
C ILE A 39 0.92 -12.56 -0.12
N THR A 40 0.99 -13.89 -0.04
CA THR A 40 0.80 -14.81 -1.18
C THR A 40 -0.36 -15.78 -0.93
N GLY A 41 -0.77 -16.49 -1.96
CA GLY A 41 -1.82 -17.51 -1.90
C GLY A 41 -2.65 -17.56 -3.17
N ARG A 42 -3.48 -18.59 -3.31
CA ARG A 42 -4.33 -18.78 -4.48
C ARG A 42 -5.33 -17.62 -4.68
N SER A 43 -5.81 -17.44 -5.92
CA SER A 43 -6.90 -16.50 -6.18
C SER A 43 -8.13 -16.86 -5.33
N GLY A 44 -8.80 -15.84 -4.76
CA GLY A 44 -9.98 -16.03 -3.92
C GLY A 44 -9.70 -16.44 -2.46
N CYS A 45 -8.46 -16.64 -2.01
CA CYS A 45 -8.18 -17.03 -0.62
C CYS A 45 -8.29 -15.89 0.41
N GLY A 46 -8.68 -14.66 0.00
CA GLY A 46 -8.94 -13.54 0.91
C GLY A 46 -7.85 -12.46 0.99
N LYS A 47 -6.77 -12.51 0.18
CA LYS A 47 -5.64 -11.54 0.24
C LYS A 47 -6.07 -10.08 0.08
N SER A 48 -6.80 -9.75 -0.99
CA SER A 48 -7.27 -8.39 -1.23
C SER A 48 -8.28 -7.94 -0.18
N THR A 49 -9.14 -8.86 0.30
CA THR A 49 -10.06 -8.57 1.41
C THR A 49 -9.29 -8.19 2.68
N LEU A 50 -8.25 -8.96 3.01
CA LEU A 50 -7.38 -8.64 4.15
C LEU A 50 -6.69 -7.28 3.95
N LEU A 51 -6.12 -7.03 2.76
CA LEU A 51 -5.46 -5.77 2.44
C LEU A 51 -6.41 -4.56 2.57
N TYR A 52 -7.68 -4.70 2.15
CA TYR A 52 -8.68 -3.63 2.28
C TYR A 52 -9.07 -3.37 3.74
N ILE A 53 -9.13 -4.40 4.57
CA ILE A 53 -9.32 -4.22 6.03
C ILE A 53 -8.12 -3.50 6.63
N LEU A 54 -6.89 -3.95 6.36
CA LEU A 54 -5.67 -3.36 6.89
C LEU A 54 -5.48 -1.92 6.44
N SER A 55 -5.94 -1.57 5.24
CA SER A 55 -5.92 -0.20 4.73
C SER A 55 -7.11 0.64 5.19
N THR A 56 -7.99 0.10 6.04
CA THR A 56 -9.23 0.74 6.54
C THR A 56 -10.24 1.09 5.44
N MET A 57 -10.14 0.48 4.26
CA MET A 57 -11.11 0.62 3.17
C MET A 57 -12.36 -0.24 3.41
N ASP A 58 -12.21 -1.41 4.04
CA ASP A 58 -13.28 -2.24 4.55
C ASP A 58 -13.29 -2.17 6.08
N THR A 59 -14.40 -1.76 6.67
CA THR A 59 -14.56 -1.57 8.12
C THR A 59 -15.48 -2.61 8.76
N ASP A 60 -16.08 -3.49 7.96
CA ASP A 60 -16.96 -4.56 8.39
C ASP A 60 -16.15 -5.85 8.63
N TYR A 61 -15.57 -5.99 9.82
CA TYR A 61 -14.80 -7.16 10.26
C TYR A 61 -14.91 -7.36 11.77
N GLU A 62 -14.59 -8.56 12.23
CA GLU A 62 -14.41 -8.90 13.64
C GLU A 62 -12.92 -8.91 13.98
N GLY A 63 -12.60 -8.76 15.27
CA GLY A 63 -11.23 -8.69 15.77
C GLY A 63 -10.74 -7.25 15.94
N GLU A 64 -9.43 -7.04 16.08
CA GLU A 64 -8.81 -5.74 16.33
C GLU A 64 -7.75 -5.44 15.28
N LEU A 65 -7.72 -4.20 14.78
CA LEU A 65 -6.68 -3.67 13.90
C LEU A 65 -6.07 -2.44 14.54
N LEU A 66 -4.75 -2.48 14.80
CA LEU A 66 -4.01 -1.30 15.24
C LEU A 66 -3.07 -0.83 14.13
N ILE A 67 -3.02 0.50 13.92
CA ILE A 67 -2.10 1.16 12.99
C ILE A 67 -1.30 2.20 13.78
N GLY A 68 0.01 1.99 13.91
CA GLY A 68 0.86 2.84 14.74
C GLY A 68 0.41 2.84 16.21
N GLY A 69 -0.02 1.70 16.74
CA GLY A 69 -0.51 1.53 18.10
C GLY A 69 -1.91 2.09 18.37
N VAL A 70 -2.61 2.57 17.34
CA VAL A 70 -3.96 3.16 17.48
C VAL A 70 -5.00 2.23 16.87
N GLU A 71 -6.04 1.88 17.65
CA GLU A 71 -7.12 1.01 17.20
C GLU A 71 -8.00 1.67 16.13
N MET A 72 -8.33 0.91 15.08
CA MET A 72 -9.11 1.38 13.93
C MET A 72 -10.59 1.04 14.01
N ARG A 73 -10.97 0.01 14.77
CA ARG A 73 -12.35 -0.43 14.89
C ARG A 73 -13.22 0.67 15.54
N HIS A 74 -14.46 0.77 15.10
CA HIS A 74 -15.46 1.73 15.60
C HIS A 74 -15.15 3.22 15.38
N ARG A 75 -14.12 3.55 14.56
CA ARG A 75 -13.85 4.93 14.17
C ARG A 75 -14.84 5.41 13.11
N LYS A 76 -15.10 6.72 13.13
CA LYS A 76 -15.93 7.37 12.12
C LYS A 76 -15.19 7.39 10.78
N GLU A 77 -15.94 7.31 9.67
CA GLU A 77 -15.35 7.33 8.31
C GLU A 77 -14.41 8.53 8.07
N ALA A 78 -14.74 9.71 8.59
CA ALA A 78 -13.88 10.89 8.47
C ALA A 78 -12.51 10.71 9.16
N GLU A 79 -12.45 9.99 10.28
CA GLU A 79 -11.20 9.68 10.98
C GLU A 79 -10.40 8.63 10.21
N LEU A 80 -11.07 7.59 9.71
CA LEU A 80 -10.43 6.54 8.88
C LEU A 80 -9.91 7.12 7.57
N ALA A 81 -10.67 8.02 6.92
CA ALA A 81 -10.20 8.73 5.72
C ALA A 81 -8.94 9.55 5.99
N LYS A 82 -8.83 10.18 7.17
CA LYS A 82 -7.62 10.88 7.60
C LYS A 82 -6.47 9.91 7.83
N VAL A 83 -6.70 8.78 8.50
CA VAL A 83 -5.69 7.72 8.70
C VAL A 83 -5.18 7.21 7.37
N ARG A 84 -6.08 6.86 6.42
CA ARG A 84 -5.71 6.43 5.06
C ARG A 84 -4.80 7.44 4.37
N ASN A 85 -5.15 8.72 4.42
CA ASN A 85 -4.40 9.77 3.74
C ASN A 85 -3.07 10.10 4.43
N GLU A 86 -3.00 10.01 5.75
CA GLU A 86 -1.82 10.41 6.53
C GLU A 86 -0.86 9.26 6.82
N LYS A 87 -1.40 8.06 7.12
CA LYS A 87 -0.62 6.94 7.67
C LYS A 87 -0.36 5.82 6.66
N ILE A 88 -1.12 5.75 5.57
CA ILE A 88 -1.07 4.65 4.60
C ILE A 88 -0.80 5.20 3.21
N GLY A 89 0.30 4.77 2.58
CA GLY A 89 0.52 4.93 1.16
C GLY A 89 -0.03 3.72 0.42
N PHE A 90 -0.96 3.89 -0.52
CA PHE A 90 -1.54 2.77 -1.26
C PHE A 90 -1.11 2.78 -2.73
N VAL A 91 -0.63 1.62 -3.21
CA VAL A 91 -0.19 1.40 -4.59
C VAL A 91 -1.04 0.29 -5.19
N PHE A 92 -1.84 0.64 -6.18
CA PHE A 92 -2.74 -0.29 -6.87
C PHE A 92 -2.06 -0.94 -8.08
N GLN A 93 -2.61 -2.07 -8.55
CA GLN A 93 -2.25 -2.71 -9.80
C GLN A 93 -2.50 -1.79 -11.01
N PHE A 94 -3.63 -1.05 -11.00
CA PHE A 94 -3.91 0.04 -11.93
C PHE A 94 -3.51 1.36 -11.25
N HIS A 95 -2.77 2.19 -11.94
CA HIS A 95 -2.11 3.37 -11.35
C HIS A 95 -3.09 4.44 -10.84
N TYR A 96 -4.32 4.50 -11.39
CA TYR A 96 -5.37 5.49 -11.07
C TYR A 96 -4.84 6.93 -11.05
N LEU A 97 -4.03 7.28 -12.04
CA LEU A 97 -3.58 8.64 -12.25
C LEU A 97 -4.67 9.43 -12.98
N LEU A 98 -4.89 10.67 -12.54
CA LEU A 98 -5.85 11.58 -13.17
C LEU A 98 -5.19 12.20 -14.40
N ASN A 99 -5.73 11.92 -15.58
CA ASN A 99 -5.16 12.36 -16.85
C ASN A 99 -5.28 13.87 -17.10
N GLU A 100 -6.15 14.54 -16.34
CA GLU A 100 -6.37 15.99 -16.36
C GLU A 100 -5.27 16.77 -15.64
N PHE A 101 -4.44 16.09 -14.84
CA PHE A 101 -3.38 16.68 -14.05
C PHE A 101 -2.00 16.19 -14.51
N SER A 102 -1.00 17.07 -14.38
CA SER A 102 0.39 16.69 -14.59
C SER A 102 0.82 15.59 -13.60
N VAL A 103 1.93 14.93 -13.89
CA VAL A 103 2.58 13.96 -13.01
C VAL A 103 2.81 14.57 -11.62
N LEU A 104 3.41 15.75 -11.56
CA LEU A 104 3.67 16.46 -10.32
C LEU A 104 2.39 16.71 -9.53
N LYS A 105 1.32 17.19 -10.19
CA LYS A 105 0.04 17.45 -9.52
C LYS A 105 -0.62 16.15 -9.03
N ASN A 106 -0.52 15.05 -9.77
CA ASN A 106 -0.97 13.73 -9.29
C ASN A 106 -0.29 13.32 -7.99
N VAL A 107 1.02 13.53 -7.87
CA VAL A 107 1.76 13.24 -6.63
C VAL A 107 1.32 14.15 -5.49
N MET A 108 1.03 15.42 -5.76
CA MET A 108 0.61 16.40 -4.75
C MET A 108 -0.80 16.15 -4.17
N LEU A 109 -1.71 15.47 -4.90
CA LEU A 109 -3.13 15.36 -4.53
C LEU A 109 -3.38 14.92 -3.07
N PRO A 110 -2.76 13.84 -2.53
CA PRO A 110 -2.99 13.44 -1.14
C PRO A 110 -2.48 14.50 -0.15
N GLY A 111 -1.37 15.17 -0.44
CA GLY A 111 -0.83 16.25 0.40
C GLY A 111 -1.69 17.49 0.41
N LEU A 112 -2.26 17.88 -0.74
CA LEU A 112 -3.25 18.96 -0.83
C LEU A 112 -4.50 18.65 0.00
N LYS A 113 -4.97 17.38 -0.02
CA LYS A 113 -6.10 16.94 0.81
C LYS A 113 -5.79 16.96 2.30
N LEU A 114 -4.55 16.60 2.69
CA LEU A 114 -4.12 16.62 4.08
C LEU A 114 -3.89 18.04 4.60
N ALA A 115 -3.52 18.97 3.70
CA ALA A 115 -3.30 20.41 3.97
C ALA A 115 -2.29 20.68 5.12
N LYS A 116 -1.28 19.80 5.27
CA LYS A 116 -0.24 19.93 6.31
C LYS A 116 0.81 20.99 5.96
N TYR A 117 1.10 21.16 4.67
CA TYR A 117 2.13 22.05 4.14
C TYR A 117 1.53 23.06 3.18
N PRO A 118 2.11 24.28 3.08
CA PRO A 118 1.77 25.23 2.02
C PRO A 118 2.00 24.60 0.63
N GLU A 119 1.23 25.01 -0.38
CA GLU A 119 1.28 24.38 -1.71
C GLU A 119 2.67 24.43 -2.33
N LYS A 120 3.42 25.52 -2.18
CA LYS A 120 4.80 25.65 -2.69
C LYS A 120 5.78 24.65 -2.05
N GLU A 121 5.65 24.40 -0.75
CA GLU A 121 6.47 23.40 -0.05
C GLU A 121 6.07 22.00 -0.49
N LEU A 122 4.76 21.74 -0.63
CA LEU A 122 4.25 20.45 -1.12
C LEU A 122 4.72 20.15 -2.54
N GLU A 123 4.78 21.17 -3.41
CA GLU A 123 5.31 21.03 -4.77
C GLU A 123 6.78 20.60 -4.75
N GLN A 124 7.61 21.24 -3.92
CA GLN A 124 9.01 20.85 -3.76
C GLN A 124 9.13 19.40 -3.24
N ARG A 125 8.36 19.03 -2.22
CA ARG A 125 8.33 17.66 -1.68
C ARG A 125 7.93 16.64 -2.75
N ALA A 126 6.91 16.96 -3.55
CA ALA A 126 6.47 16.09 -4.64
C ALA A 126 7.58 15.92 -5.69
N TYR A 127 8.28 16.98 -6.04
CA TYR A 127 9.42 16.91 -6.95
C TYR A 127 10.57 16.05 -6.37
N GLU A 128 10.86 16.18 -5.08
CA GLU A 128 11.85 15.35 -4.39
C GLU A 128 11.45 13.86 -4.40
N LYS A 129 10.15 13.53 -4.22
CA LYS A 129 9.69 12.14 -4.33
C LYS A 129 9.82 11.61 -5.77
N LEU A 130 9.54 12.42 -6.79
CA LEU A 130 9.77 12.04 -8.19
C LEU A 130 11.26 11.81 -8.47
N LYS A 131 12.13 12.68 -7.95
CA LYS A 131 13.58 12.56 -8.08
C LYS A 131 14.12 11.29 -7.41
N MET A 132 13.66 10.98 -6.19
CA MET A 132 13.98 9.73 -5.48
C MET A 132 13.68 8.49 -6.33
N LEU A 133 12.65 8.55 -7.17
CA LEU A 133 12.21 7.45 -8.02
C LEU A 133 12.74 7.55 -9.47
N GLY A 134 13.65 8.49 -9.76
CA GLY A 134 14.27 8.70 -11.08
C GLY A 134 13.26 9.03 -12.17
N ILE A 135 12.30 9.92 -11.88
CA ILE A 135 11.23 10.29 -12.82
C ILE A 135 10.90 11.79 -12.77
N GLU A 136 11.77 12.61 -12.24
CA GLU A 136 11.60 14.05 -12.11
C GLU A 136 11.47 14.79 -13.45
N GLU A 137 12.11 14.28 -14.52
CA GLU A 137 12.03 14.86 -15.87
C GLU A 137 10.62 14.77 -16.44
N GLU A 138 9.78 13.88 -15.92
CA GLU A 138 8.42 13.68 -16.36
C GLU A 138 7.39 14.54 -15.59
N ALA A 139 7.84 15.36 -14.62
CA ALA A 139 6.99 16.08 -13.66
C ALA A 139 5.86 16.91 -14.31
N LEU A 140 6.14 17.54 -15.46
CA LEU A 140 5.19 18.40 -16.17
C LEU A 140 4.34 17.67 -17.22
N LYS A 141 4.66 16.39 -17.53
CA LYS A 141 3.90 15.60 -18.49
C LYS A 141 2.55 15.16 -17.92
N LEU A 142 1.63 14.80 -18.81
CA LEU A 142 0.38 14.14 -18.46
C LEU A 142 0.58 12.62 -18.37
N PRO A 143 -0.21 11.90 -17.54
CA PRO A 143 -0.07 10.45 -17.36
C PRO A 143 -0.16 9.63 -18.66
N ASN A 144 -0.95 10.06 -19.63
CA ASN A 144 -1.09 9.38 -20.93
C ASN A 144 0.19 9.41 -21.79
N GLN A 145 1.16 10.27 -21.46
CA GLN A 145 2.46 10.38 -22.12
C GLN A 145 3.52 9.45 -21.51
N LEU A 146 3.17 8.70 -20.45
CA LEU A 146 4.09 7.85 -19.70
C LEU A 146 3.95 6.38 -20.09
N SER A 147 5.07 5.64 -20.02
CA SER A 147 5.06 4.17 -20.03
C SER A 147 4.41 3.59 -18.75
N GLY A 148 4.05 2.30 -18.77
CA GLY A 148 3.47 1.61 -17.60
C GLY A 148 4.39 1.67 -16.36
N GLY A 149 5.68 1.41 -16.53
CA GLY A 149 6.65 1.49 -15.43
C GLY A 149 6.85 2.91 -14.90
N GLN A 150 6.78 3.94 -15.78
CA GLN A 150 6.80 5.32 -15.35
C GLN A 150 5.54 5.69 -14.53
N LYS A 151 4.36 5.28 -15.01
CA LYS A 151 3.09 5.47 -14.26
C LYS A 151 3.15 4.83 -12.88
N GLN A 152 3.74 3.63 -12.77
CA GLN A 152 3.88 2.94 -11.49
C GLN A 152 4.78 3.72 -10.54
N ARG A 153 5.91 4.23 -11.01
CA ARG A 153 6.78 5.08 -10.18
C ARG A 153 6.07 6.36 -9.71
N VAL A 154 5.25 6.98 -10.56
CA VAL A 154 4.41 8.11 -10.16
C VAL A 154 3.40 7.71 -9.07
N ALA A 155 2.76 6.53 -9.19
CA ALA A 155 1.84 6.03 -8.17
C ALA A 155 2.55 5.77 -6.83
N ILE A 156 3.80 5.28 -6.85
CA ILE A 156 4.64 5.12 -5.65
C ILE A 156 5.01 6.50 -5.07
N ALA A 157 5.42 7.47 -5.90
CA ALA A 157 5.70 8.84 -5.44
C ALA A 157 4.49 9.47 -4.75
N ARG A 158 3.29 9.28 -5.33
CA ARG A 158 2.01 9.72 -4.75
C ARG A 158 1.74 9.05 -3.39
N ALA A 159 2.01 7.76 -3.27
CA ALA A 159 1.84 7.03 -2.01
C ALA A 159 2.79 7.55 -0.91
N LEU A 160 3.95 8.10 -1.27
CA LEU A 160 4.99 8.58 -0.35
C LEU A 160 4.83 10.04 0.08
N ILE A 161 3.95 10.84 -0.54
CA ILE A 161 3.96 12.31 -0.38
C ILE A 161 3.70 12.78 1.05
N ASN A 162 2.92 12.04 1.81
CA ASN A 162 2.57 12.35 3.20
C ASN A 162 3.47 11.66 4.23
N ASP A 163 4.57 11.02 3.81
CA ASP A 163 5.49 10.22 4.66
C ASP A 163 4.73 9.20 5.52
N PRO A 164 4.03 8.24 4.88
CA PRO A 164 3.15 7.30 5.58
C PRO A 164 3.93 6.36 6.51
N LEU A 165 3.23 5.75 7.50
CA LEU A 165 3.82 4.71 8.35
C LEU A 165 4.09 3.42 7.57
N ILE A 166 3.21 3.09 6.62
CA ILE A 166 3.28 1.87 5.81
C ILE A 166 2.86 2.16 4.37
N ILE A 167 3.51 1.48 3.43
CA ILE A 167 3.05 1.38 2.05
C ILE A 167 2.40 0.01 1.86
N MET A 168 1.18 0.01 1.35
CA MET A 168 0.44 -1.19 1.00
C MET A 168 0.26 -1.27 -0.52
N GLY A 169 0.46 -2.45 -1.11
CA GLY A 169 0.32 -2.66 -2.54
C GLY A 169 -0.55 -3.88 -2.87
N ASP A 170 -1.49 -3.72 -3.79
CA ASP A 170 -2.25 -4.82 -4.38
C ASP A 170 -1.74 -5.08 -5.78
N GLU A 171 -0.96 -6.17 -5.96
CA GLU A 171 -0.34 -6.58 -7.23
C GLU A 171 0.40 -5.44 -7.97
N PRO A 172 1.30 -4.68 -7.31
CA PRO A 172 1.85 -3.44 -7.87
C PRO A 172 2.75 -3.64 -9.10
N THR A 173 3.10 -4.88 -9.42
CA THR A 173 3.90 -5.25 -10.60
C THR A 173 3.10 -6.07 -11.64
N GLY A 174 1.82 -6.39 -11.35
CA GLY A 174 1.02 -7.33 -12.14
C GLY A 174 0.78 -6.91 -13.60
N ASN A 175 0.87 -5.62 -13.92
CA ASN A 175 0.68 -5.07 -15.28
C ASN A 175 1.99 -4.60 -15.91
N LEU A 176 3.14 -4.94 -15.35
CA LEU A 176 4.45 -4.50 -15.83
C LEU A 176 5.19 -5.63 -16.55
N ASP A 177 6.02 -5.27 -17.50
CA ASP A 177 7.01 -6.20 -18.04
C ASP A 177 8.08 -6.54 -16.97
N LYS A 178 8.85 -7.59 -17.21
CA LYS A 178 9.86 -8.09 -16.27
C LYS A 178 10.87 -7.02 -15.85
N LYS A 179 11.33 -6.17 -16.80
CA LYS A 179 12.31 -5.12 -16.51
C LYS A 179 11.75 -4.06 -15.57
N ASN A 180 10.53 -3.59 -15.84
CA ASN A 180 9.87 -2.60 -14.98
C ASN A 180 9.45 -3.20 -13.63
N SER A 181 9.09 -4.48 -13.57
CA SER A 181 8.82 -5.20 -12.30
C SER A 181 10.06 -5.24 -11.41
N GLU A 182 11.25 -5.53 -11.96
CA GLU A 182 12.51 -5.49 -11.21
C GLU A 182 12.81 -4.09 -10.67
N ILE A 183 12.66 -3.05 -11.48
CA ILE A 183 12.86 -1.67 -11.04
C ILE A 183 11.93 -1.31 -9.87
N VAL A 184 10.66 -1.70 -9.95
CA VAL A 184 9.68 -1.45 -8.88
C VAL A 184 10.02 -2.25 -7.62
N PHE A 185 10.47 -3.50 -7.76
CA PHE A 185 10.94 -4.29 -6.63
C PHE A 185 12.14 -3.62 -5.93
N ASP A 186 13.14 -3.19 -6.69
CA ASP A 186 14.34 -2.54 -6.14
C ASP A 186 13.99 -1.23 -5.42
N ILE A 187 13.03 -0.46 -5.93
CA ILE A 187 12.49 0.72 -5.26
C ILE A 187 11.87 0.33 -3.90
N PHE A 188 11.01 -0.68 -3.84
CA PHE A 188 10.42 -1.13 -2.57
C PHE A 188 11.47 -1.63 -1.59
N LYS A 189 12.46 -2.37 -2.08
CA LYS A 189 13.59 -2.85 -1.27
C LYS A 189 14.36 -1.68 -0.68
N GLU A 190 14.72 -0.68 -1.48
CA GLU A 190 15.41 0.53 -1.01
C GLU A 190 14.58 1.30 0.03
N LEU A 191 13.27 1.44 -0.19
CA LEU A 191 12.36 2.06 0.76
C LEU A 191 12.37 1.34 2.12
N ALA A 192 12.41 0.02 2.15
CA ALA A 192 12.50 -0.74 3.38
C ALA A 192 13.89 -0.62 4.05
N GLU A 193 14.96 -0.90 3.31
CA GLU A 193 16.32 -1.05 3.86
C GLU A 193 16.98 0.29 4.19
N VAL A 194 16.80 1.30 3.33
CA VAL A 194 17.47 2.61 3.47
C VAL A 194 16.57 3.61 4.21
N TYR A 195 15.28 3.67 3.84
CA TYR A 195 14.35 4.63 4.43
C TYR A 195 13.57 4.09 5.62
N ASN A 196 13.83 2.84 6.02
CA ASN A 196 13.17 2.18 7.15
C ASN A 196 11.62 2.22 7.05
N GLN A 197 11.11 2.12 5.82
CA GLN A 197 9.68 2.15 5.51
C GLN A 197 9.08 0.76 5.70
N ALA A 198 7.94 0.66 6.39
CA ALA A 198 7.18 -0.58 6.42
C ALA A 198 6.45 -0.79 5.08
N LEU A 199 6.46 -2.02 4.56
CA LEU A 199 5.85 -2.39 3.29
C LEU A 199 5.03 -3.67 3.43
N LEU A 200 3.83 -3.68 2.88
CA LEU A 200 2.97 -4.86 2.76
C LEU A 200 2.48 -4.99 1.32
N ILE A 201 2.93 -6.01 0.62
CA ILE A 201 2.59 -6.21 -0.80
C ILE A 201 1.85 -7.53 -0.98
N VAL A 202 0.63 -7.45 -1.50
CA VAL A 202 -0.09 -8.64 -2.01
C VAL A 202 0.42 -8.94 -3.40
N THR A 203 0.83 -10.18 -3.63
CA THR A 203 1.28 -10.63 -4.95
C THR A 203 1.03 -12.11 -5.17
N HIS A 204 0.83 -12.50 -6.43
CA HIS A 204 0.86 -13.90 -6.87
C HIS A 204 2.23 -14.29 -7.45
N ASP A 205 3.17 -13.35 -7.56
CA ASP A 205 4.53 -13.60 -8.03
C ASP A 205 5.39 -14.20 -6.89
N ASN A 206 5.63 -15.49 -6.96
CA ASN A 206 6.44 -16.19 -5.97
C ASN A 206 7.91 -15.76 -5.96
N GLU A 207 8.45 -15.32 -7.10
CA GLU A 207 9.85 -14.85 -7.15
C GLU A 207 9.97 -13.48 -6.47
N PHE A 208 8.97 -12.61 -6.64
CA PHE A 208 8.87 -11.37 -5.89
C PHE A 208 8.80 -11.65 -4.38
N ALA A 209 7.89 -12.54 -3.96
CA ALA A 209 7.65 -12.84 -2.55
C ALA A 209 8.88 -13.44 -1.83
N LYS A 210 9.63 -14.33 -2.46
CA LYS A 210 10.85 -14.94 -1.89
C LYS A 210 11.95 -13.92 -1.56
N ARG A 211 11.91 -12.75 -2.15
CA ARG A 211 12.91 -11.68 -1.98
C ARG A 211 12.54 -10.66 -0.89
N THR A 212 11.33 -10.75 -0.32
CA THR A 212 10.91 -9.92 0.81
C THR A 212 11.44 -10.47 2.13
N ASN A 213 11.38 -9.67 3.22
CA ASN A 213 11.88 -10.12 4.52
C ASN A 213 11.06 -11.28 5.09
N HIS A 214 9.73 -11.21 4.90
CA HIS A 214 8.78 -12.23 5.36
C HIS A 214 7.69 -12.44 4.32
N THR A 215 7.23 -13.67 4.20
CA THR A 215 6.10 -14.01 3.33
C THR A 215 4.99 -14.63 4.18
N ILE A 216 3.82 -14.00 4.17
CA ILE A 216 2.60 -14.54 4.74
C ILE A 216 1.88 -15.34 3.65
N GLU A 217 1.80 -16.66 3.81
CA GLU A 217 1.08 -17.51 2.87
C GLU A 217 -0.35 -17.76 3.38
N MET A 218 -1.33 -17.46 2.51
CA MET A 218 -2.75 -17.61 2.82
C MET A 218 -3.39 -18.73 2.01
N GLU A 219 -4.24 -19.51 2.68
CA GLU A 219 -5.11 -20.51 2.07
C GLU A 219 -6.47 -20.53 2.79
N ASP A 220 -7.58 -20.54 2.03
CA ASP A 220 -8.96 -20.63 2.53
C ASP A 220 -9.28 -19.68 3.70
N GLY A 221 -8.77 -18.44 3.60
CA GLY A 221 -9.00 -17.41 4.59
C GLY A 221 -8.15 -17.51 5.86
N ARG A 222 -7.13 -18.37 5.89
CA ARG A 222 -6.20 -18.54 7.02
C ARG A 222 -4.77 -18.25 6.61
N ILE A 223 -3.95 -17.86 7.57
CA ILE A 223 -2.49 -17.87 7.41
C ILE A 223 -2.01 -19.30 7.68
N ILE A 224 -1.32 -19.89 6.72
CA ILE A 224 -0.76 -21.25 6.83
C ILE A 224 0.76 -21.24 7.06
N LYS A 225 1.42 -20.10 6.75
CA LYS A 225 2.86 -19.91 6.96
C LYS A 225 3.21 -18.44 7.11
N MET A 226 4.21 -18.15 7.94
CA MET A 226 4.83 -16.82 8.11
C MET A 226 6.35 -16.95 8.11
#